data_c4077f00d7e503e6b7792d82a81e88d9
#
_entry.id   c4077f00d7e503e6b7792d82a81e88d9
#
_cell.length_a   1.000
_cell.length_b   1.000
_cell.length_c   1.000
_cell.angle_alpha   90.00
_cell.angle_beta   90.00
_cell.angle_gamma   90.00
#
_symmetry.space_group_name_H-M   'P 1'
#
loop_
_entity.id
_entity.type
_entity.pdbx_description
1 polymer ?
#
loop_
_entity_poly.entity_id
_entity_poly.type
_entity_poly.pdbx_seq_one_letter_code
_entity_poly.pdbx_strand_id
1 'polypeptide(L)'
;MPEYTQKNRPLAITTPLGEDILLLKRFQGHEAISQLFDFHVDLLAEAQNDVHFDRILGQSVTVELRLVNDQKRYFNGIVNRFSQADRDDVPFVHFRAEIVPKLWLLTKKVRSRIFHHLAIPDILRQVLAGLDVTYQLSVSYYPRDYCVQYRESDFDFVSRLMEEEGIYYLFEHSQSKHQMIVTDQPKLHPPVPGQSDIIYERVLPGERDDTRIWAWEKTQEMRSGEYTLWDHCFELPGNHLEGKQETLDSVSMGKANHKLKVGGNDKLEIYEYPGGFAQRFDGIDDRGGPRPKDLSEIFKDRERTVELRMEQEQAMSLDISGAGNCGQFLPGHKFTLKSHFDADDQYLLTRVEHDAHCEFYRSGDPLPTGFYENRFRCIPVALPYRPQCVTREPVIAGIQTATVVGPAGEEIFCDKYGRVKVQFHWDREGKLDGDNSCWLRV
;
A
#
# COMPACT_ATOMS: atom_id res chain seq x y z
N MET A 1 -35.59 15.52 -19.55
CA MET A 1 -34.42 14.61 -19.74
C MET A 1 -33.21 15.52 -19.80
N PRO A 2 -32.06 15.13 -19.23
CA PRO A 2 -30.87 15.93 -19.41
C PRO A 2 -30.57 16.07 -20.91
N GLU A 3 -30.15 17.26 -21.33
CA GLU A 3 -29.83 17.55 -22.72
C GLU A 3 -28.54 16.84 -23.13
N TYR A 4 -27.67 16.54 -22.15
CA TYR A 4 -26.37 15.90 -22.31
C TYR A 4 -26.29 14.63 -21.48
N THR A 5 -25.70 13.57 -22.04
CA THR A 5 -25.63 12.25 -21.41
C THR A 5 -24.26 11.59 -21.58
N GLN A 6 -23.88 10.79 -20.59
CA GLN A 6 -22.69 9.93 -20.61
C GLN A 6 -22.96 8.56 -21.24
N LYS A 7 -24.19 8.28 -21.64
CA LYS A 7 -24.55 7.00 -22.24
C LYS A 7 -23.74 6.74 -23.50
N ASN A 8 -23.15 5.55 -23.60
CA ASN A 8 -22.27 5.11 -24.69
C ASN A 8 -20.95 5.89 -24.86
N ARG A 9 -20.53 6.69 -23.88
CA ARG A 9 -19.23 7.35 -23.90
C ARG A 9 -18.14 6.44 -23.41
N PRO A 10 -16.88 6.63 -23.85
CA PRO A 10 -15.74 5.83 -23.39
C PRO A 10 -15.37 6.12 -21.93
N LEU A 11 -15.76 7.29 -21.41
CA LEU A 11 -15.62 7.69 -20.01
C LEU A 11 -16.96 8.12 -19.44
N ALA A 12 -17.26 7.67 -18.23
CA ALA A 12 -18.43 8.08 -17.48
C ALA A 12 -18.15 8.13 -15.98
N ILE A 13 -18.94 8.89 -15.23
CA ILE A 13 -18.88 8.91 -13.76
C ILE A 13 -20.27 8.67 -13.18
N THR A 14 -20.32 7.84 -12.14
CA THR A 14 -21.51 7.65 -11.32
C THR A 14 -21.29 8.38 -10.00
N THR A 15 -22.25 9.25 -9.64
CA THR A 15 -22.23 10.04 -8.41
C THR A 15 -23.57 9.94 -7.65
N PRO A 16 -23.61 10.23 -6.36
CA PRO A 16 -24.87 10.23 -5.59
C PRO A 16 -25.82 11.39 -5.95
N LEU A 17 -25.39 12.34 -6.78
CA LEU A 17 -26.23 13.45 -7.23
C LEU A 17 -27.31 13.02 -8.26
N GLY A 18 -27.09 11.88 -8.91
CA GLY A 18 -27.97 11.34 -9.92
C GLY A 18 -27.29 11.14 -11.29
N GLU A 19 -28.00 10.47 -12.19
CA GLU A 19 -27.51 10.19 -13.54
C GLU A 19 -27.38 11.50 -14.33
N ASP A 20 -26.21 11.67 -14.99
CA ASP A 20 -25.88 12.79 -15.89
C ASP A 20 -25.92 14.20 -15.25
N ILE A 21 -26.04 14.32 -13.91
CA ILE A 21 -25.91 15.62 -13.23
C ILE A 21 -24.48 16.15 -13.34
N LEU A 22 -23.48 15.26 -13.19
CA LEU A 22 -22.07 15.54 -13.45
C LEU A 22 -21.60 14.67 -14.62
N LEU A 23 -21.01 15.30 -15.60
CA LEU A 23 -20.50 14.68 -16.82
C LEU A 23 -18.98 14.64 -16.76
N LEU A 24 -18.36 13.49 -17.00
CA LEU A 24 -16.93 13.32 -16.94
C LEU A 24 -16.25 13.82 -18.22
N LYS A 25 -15.32 14.79 -18.06
CA LYS A 25 -14.53 15.35 -19.16
C LYS A 25 -13.12 14.75 -19.21
N ARG A 26 -12.47 14.61 -18.05
CA ARG A 26 -11.11 14.09 -17.93
C ARG A 26 -10.97 13.26 -16.66
N PHE A 27 -10.21 12.22 -16.73
CA PHE A 27 -9.79 11.37 -15.62
C PHE A 27 -8.28 11.24 -15.65
N GLN A 28 -7.64 11.57 -14.54
CA GLN A 28 -6.20 11.36 -14.31
C GLN A 28 -6.00 10.78 -12.93
N GLY A 29 -4.93 10.03 -12.73
CA GLY A 29 -4.60 9.55 -11.40
C GLY A 29 -3.58 8.45 -11.39
N HIS A 30 -3.28 7.99 -10.21
CA HIS A 30 -2.35 6.91 -10.03
C HIS A 30 -2.83 5.90 -8.98
N GLU A 31 -2.42 4.68 -9.19
CA GLU A 31 -2.51 3.59 -8.21
C GLU A 31 -1.17 2.85 -8.13
N ALA A 32 -0.80 2.39 -6.93
CA ALA A 32 0.44 1.66 -6.71
C ALA A 32 0.28 0.66 -5.55
N ILE A 33 1.13 -0.35 -5.51
CA ILE A 33 1.19 -1.28 -4.37
C ILE A 33 1.60 -0.51 -3.12
N SER A 34 0.94 -0.77 -1.99
CA SER A 34 1.19 -0.15 -0.68
C SER A 34 1.09 1.37 -0.65
N GLN A 35 0.29 1.95 -1.54
CA GLN A 35 0.01 3.39 -1.57
C GLN A 35 -1.49 3.64 -1.69
N LEU A 36 -1.92 4.80 -1.19
CA LEU A 36 -3.27 5.29 -1.46
C LEU A 36 -3.34 5.67 -2.95
N PHE A 37 -4.38 5.23 -3.62
CA PHE A 37 -4.65 5.78 -4.95
C PHE A 37 -5.18 7.21 -4.83
N ASP A 38 -4.96 7.99 -5.89
CA ASP A 38 -5.42 9.37 -5.99
C ASP A 38 -5.87 9.62 -7.43
N PHE A 39 -7.16 9.90 -7.61
CA PHE A 39 -7.76 10.16 -8.91
C PHE A 39 -8.34 11.57 -8.95
N HIS A 40 -8.03 12.28 -10.01
CA HIS A 40 -8.52 13.62 -10.30
C HIS A 40 -9.48 13.59 -11.47
N VAL A 41 -10.63 14.19 -11.32
CA VAL A 41 -11.63 14.27 -12.39
C VAL A 41 -12.02 15.71 -12.68
N ASP A 42 -12.03 16.07 -13.96
CA ASP A 42 -12.66 17.30 -14.43
C ASP A 42 -14.08 16.97 -14.88
N LEU A 43 -15.04 17.71 -14.33
CA LEU A 43 -16.47 17.45 -14.45
C LEU A 43 -17.18 18.67 -15.00
N LEU A 44 -18.29 18.42 -15.70
CA LEU A 44 -19.19 19.46 -16.22
C LEU A 44 -20.58 19.22 -15.63
N ALA A 45 -21.26 20.29 -15.24
CA ALA A 45 -22.68 20.28 -14.93
C ALA A 45 -23.40 21.32 -15.79
N GLU A 46 -24.63 21.02 -16.26
CA GLU A 46 -25.46 22.03 -16.87
C GLU A 46 -25.74 23.14 -15.89
N ALA A 47 -25.72 24.40 -16.33
CA ALA A 47 -25.86 25.57 -15.45
C ALA A 47 -27.16 25.62 -14.61
N GLN A 48 -28.15 24.86 -15.04
CA GLN A 48 -29.43 24.72 -14.34
C GLN A 48 -29.41 23.65 -13.24
N ASN A 49 -28.38 22.80 -13.20
CA ASN A 49 -28.25 21.75 -12.20
C ASN A 49 -27.70 22.33 -10.90
N ASP A 50 -28.36 22.01 -9.80
CA ASP A 50 -27.95 22.42 -8.46
C ASP A 50 -26.98 21.37 -7.88
N VAL A 51 -25.70 21.72 -7.84
CA VAL A 51 -24.62 20.85 -7.37
C VAL A 51 -24.21 21.21 -5.95
N HIS A 52 -24.75 20.48 -4.98
CA HIS A 52 -24.46 20.67 -3.56
C HIS A 52 -23.21 19.89 -3.12
N PHE A 53 -22.24 20.58 -2.53
CA PHE A 53 -20.96 20.02 -2.07
C PHE A 53 -21.13 19.00 -0.94
N ASP A 54 -22.05 19.21 -0.03
CA ASP A 54 -22.36 18.32 1.09
C ASP A 54 -22.93 16.97 0.65
N ARG A 55 -23.51 16.90 -0.55
CA ARG A 55 -24.02 15.67 -1.14
C ARG A 55 -22.97 14.83 -1.89
N ILE A 56 -21.77 15.36 -2.09
CA ILE A 56 -20.72 14.66 -2.83
C ILE A 56 -19.46 14.43 -1.99
N LEU A 57 -19.12 15.36 -1.07
CA LEU A 57 -17.98 15.21 -0.17
C LEU A 57 -18.16 13.99 0.76
N GLY A 58 -17.13 13.14 0.81
CA GLY A 58 -17.15 11.90 1.60
C GLY A 58 -17.98 10.77 0.98
N GLN A 59 -18.65 11.02 -0.14
CA GLN A 59 -19.51 10.04 -0.79
C GLN A 59 -18.74 9.19 -1.80
N SER A 60 -19.25 7.98 -2.04
CA SER A 60 -18.68 7.05 -3.03
C SER A 60 -19.04 7.50 -4.43
N VAL A 61 -18.04 7.53 -5.30
CA VAL A 61 -18.18 7.78 -6.74
C VAL A 61 -17.40 6.72 -7.53
N THR A 62 -17.81 6.50 -8.78
CA THR A 62 -17.16 5.51 -9.64
C THR A 62 -16.94 6.09 -11.03
N VAL A 63 -15.69 6.12 -11.48
CA VAL A 63 -15.34 6.36 -12.87
C VAL A 63 -15.39 5.04 -13.62
N GLU A 64 -16.03 5.04 -14.77
CA GLU A 64 -16.10 3.94 -15.72
C GLU A 64 -15.26 4.30 -16.95
N LEU A 65 -14.31 3.44 -17.29
CA LEU A 65 -13.54 3.47 -18.53
C LEU A 65 -13.95 2.26 -19.38
N ARG A 66 -14.42 2.52 -20.60
CA ARG A 66 -14.68 1.46 -21.59
C ARG A 66 -13.38 1.07 -22.26
N LEU A 67 -13.04 -0.20 -22.12
CA LEU A 67 -11.86 -0.80 -22.76
C LEU A 67 -12.17 -1.26 -24.17
N VAL A 68 -11.12 -1.63 -24.88
CA VAL A 68 -11.21 -2.40 -26.11
C VAL A 68 -12.06 -3.65 -25.85
N ASN A 69 -12.84 -4.08 -26.81
CA ASN A 69 -13.81 -5.20 -26.70
C ASN A 69 -15.00 -4.95 -25.76
N ASP A 70 -15.40 -3.70 -25.57
CA ASP A 70 -16.54 -3.30 -24.71
C ASP A 70 -16.43 -3.74 -23.23
N GLN A 71 -15.29 -4.22 -22.79
CA GLN A 71 -15.04 -4.44 -21.37
C GLN A 71 -14.98 -3.11 -20.63
N LYS A 72 -15.33 -3.14 -19.33
CA LYS A 72 -15.36 -1.95 -18.50
C LYS A 72 -14.34 -2.08 -17.38
N ARG A 73 -13.56 -1.03 -17.19
CA ARG A 73 -12.71 -0.81 -16.01
C ARG A 73 -13.39 0.20 -15.11
N TYR A 74 -13.39 -0.07 -13.82
CA TYR A 74 -13.96 0.81 -12.82
C TYR A 74 -12.86 1.37 -11.91
N PHE A 75 -13.05 2.62 -11.50
CA PHE A 75 -12.22 3.27 -10.49
C PHE A 75 -13.17 3.86 -9.46
N ASN A 76 -13.31 3.19 -8.32
CA ASN A 76 -14.22 3.59 -7.25
C ASN A 76 -13.43 4.18 -6.08
N GLY A 77 -13.96 5.21 -5.44
CA GLY A 77 -13.40 5.81 -4.24
C GLY A 77 -14.39 6.75 -3.58
N ILE A 78 -13.93 7.51 -2.59
CA ILE A 78 -14.68 8.59 -1.95
C ILE A 78 -14.11 9.94 -2.37
N VAL A 79 -14.96 10.93 -2.52
CA VAL A 79 -14.54 12.30 -2.83
C VAL A 79 -14.03 12.97 -1.55
N ASN A 80 -12.72 13.26 -1.49
CA ASN A 80 -12.11 13.97 -0.36
C ASN A 80 -12.03 15.47 -0.57
N ARG A 81 -12.06 15.92 -1.83
CA ARG A 81 -12.02 17.33 -2.22
C ARG A 81 -12.90 17.55 -3.43
N PHE A 82 -13.67 18.63 -3.40
CA PHE A 82 -14.56 19.04 -4.49
C PHE A 82 -14.46 20.55 -4.67
N SER A 83 -14.34 21.01 -5.91
CA SER A 83 -14.23 22.45 -6.22
C SER A 83 -15.06 22.79 -7.44
N GLN A 84 -15.61 23.98 -7.42
CA GLN A 84 -16.23 24.63 -8.56
C GLN A 84 -15.24 25.62 -9.17
N ALA A 85 -15.06 25.55 -10.47
CA ALA A 85 -14.24 26.49 -11.25
C ALA A 85 -15.16 27.47 -12.02
N ASP A 86 -14.59 28.15 -12.98
CA ASP A 86 -15.29 29.14 -13.81
C ASP A 86 -16.40 28.51 -14.66
N ARG A 87 -17.25 29.36 -15.16
CA ARG A 87 -18.30 29.03 -16.13
C ARG A 87 -17.85 29.48 -17.52
N ASP A 88 -17.98 28.57 -18.48
CA ASP A 88 -17.78 28.89 -19.91
C ASP A 88 -18.96 29.74 -20.46
N ASP A 89 -18.75 30.38 -21.63
CA ASP A 89 -19.82 31.01 -22.42
C ASP A 89 -20.89 30.03 -22.93
N VAL A 90 -20.71 28.73 -22.72
CA VAL A 90 -21.58 27.61 -23.01
C VAL A 90 -22.28 27.10 -21.73
N PRO A 91 -23.35 26.30 -21.81
CA PRO A 91 -24.26 26.03 -20.70
C PRO A 91 -23.65 25.24 -19.51
N PHE A 92 -22.32 25.10 -19.44
CA PHE A 92 -21.66 24.29 -18.41
C PHE A 92 -20.96 25.11 -17.35
N VAL A 93 -21.02 24.60 -16.12
CA VAL A 93 -20.19 24.97 -14.99
C VAL A 93 -19.16 23.86 -14.78
N HIS A 94 -17.90 24.23 -14.57
CA HIS A 94 -16.79 23.32 -14.37
C HIS A 94 -16.62 22.95 -12.90
N PHE A 95 -16.43 21.67 -12.63
CA PHE A 95 -16.10 21.16 -11.31
C PHE A 95 -14.86 20.27 -11.38
N ARG A 96 -14.19 20.11 -10.24
CA ARG A 96 -13.09 19.17 -10.06
C ARG A 96 -13.31 18.37 -8.79
N ALA A 97 -13.00 17.09 -8.83
CA ALA A 97 -13.02 16.25 -7.65
C ALA A 97 -11.71 15.45 -7.54
N GLU A 98 -11.26 15.29 -6.31
CA GLU A 98 -10.22 14.32 -5.94
C GLU A 98 -10.90 13.12 -5.28
N ILE A 99 -10.53 11.91 -5.73
CA ILE A 99 -11.14 10.64 -5.33
C ILE A 99 -10.05 9.76 -4.72
N VAL A 100 -10.26 9.32 -3.48
CA VAL A 100 -9.28 8.56 -2.71
C VAL A 100 -9.92 7.28 -2.13
N PRO A 101 -9.13 6.27 -1.68
CA PRO A 101 -9.69 5.11 -1.00
C PRO A 101 -10.26 5.49 0.38
N LYS A 102 -11.21 4.69 0.87
CA LYS A 102 -11.70 4.84 2.27
C LYS A 102 -10.57 4.73 3.30
N LEU A 103 -9.49 4.00 2.98
CA LEU A 103 -8.29 3.92 3.82
C LEU A 103 -7.70 5.30 4.12
N TRP A 104 -7.85 6.29 3.19
CA TRP A 104 -7.42 7.68 3.40
C TRP A 104 -8.02 8.31 4.67
N LEU A 105 -9.22 7.91 5.09
CA LEU A 105 -9.84 8.42 6.32
C LEU A 105 -8.99 8.15 7.57
N LEU A 106 -8.16 7.11 7.54
CA LEU A 106 -7.25 6.78 8.64
C LEU A 106 -6.09 7.78 8.77
N THR A 107 -5.76 8.54 7.73
CA THR A 107 -4.79 9.65 7.81
C THR A 107 -5.30 10.82 8.67
N LYS A 108 -6.61 10.87 8.93
CA LYS A 108 -7.26 11.92 9.73
C LYS A 108 -7.54 11.50 11.17
N LYS A 109 -7.12 10.29 11.56
CA LYS A 109 -7.29 9.76 12.91
C LYS A 109 -5.91 9.57 13.55
N VAL A 110 -5.54 10.43 14.47
CA VAL A 110 -4.27 10.34 15.22
C VAL A 110 -4.55 9.81 16.62
N ARG A 111 -3.79 8.81 17.05
CA ARG A 111 -4.00 8.13 18.35
C ARG A 111 -2.69 7.84 19.05
N SER A 112 -2.84 7.51 20.36
CA SER A 112 -1.83 6.85 21.17
C SER A 112 -2.51 5.73 21.93
N ARG A 113 -2.10 4.48 21.70
CA ARG A 113 -2.65 3.27 22.31
C ARG A 113 -1.65 2.14 22.25
N ILE A 114 -1.93 1.09 22.98
CA ILE A 114 -1.06 -0.05 23.16
C ILE A 114 -1.82 -1.33 22.76
N PHE A 115 -1.12 -2.23 22.08
CA PHE A 115 -1.61 -3.56 21.75
C PHE A 115 -0.72 -4.59 22.45
N HIS A 116 -1.31 -5.46 23.25
CA HIS A 116 -0.62 -6.49 24.00
C HIS A 116 -0.88 -7.86 23.41
N HIS A 117 0.17 -8.69 23.31
CA HIS A 117 0.09 -10.09 22.91
C HIS A 117 -0.69 -10.34 21.63
N LEU A 118 -0.57 -9.45 20.65
CA LEU A 118 -1.24 -9.55 19.35
C LEU A 118 -0.24 -9.70 18.22
N ALA A 119 -0.57 -10.58 17.29
CA ALA A 119 0.11 -10.66 16.01
C ALA A 119 -0.29 -9.49 15.13
N ILE A 120 0.62 -9.06 14.24
CA ILE A 120 0.35 -7.91 13.36
C ILE A 120 -0.94 -8.06 12.54
N PRO A 121 -1.28 -9.22 11.95
CA PRO A 121 -2.57 -9.37 11.28
C PRO A 121 -3.79 -9.08 12.16
N ASP A 122 -3.71 -9.39 13.47
CA ASP A 122 -4.82 -9.12 14.39
C ASP A 122 -4.93 -7.63 14.73
N ILE A 123 -3.80 -6.95 14.86
CA ILE A 123 -3.75 -5.49 15.00
C ILE A 123 -4.33 -4.83 13.74
N LEU A 124 -3.92 -5.29 12.55
CA LEU A 124 -4.46 -4.77 11.28
C LEU A 124 -5.98 -4.94 11.20
N ARG A 125 -6.52 -6.11 11.57
CA ARG A 125 -7.98 -6.36 11.58
C ARG A 125 -8.72 -5.40 12.51
N GLN A 126 -8.14 -5.06 13.66
CA GLN A 126 -8.73 -4.10 14.61
C GLN A 126 -8.70 -2.67 14.07
N VAL A 127 -7.58 -2.23 13.51
CA VAL A 127 -7.41 -0.84 13.05
C VAL A 127 -8.17 -0.58 11.75
N LEU A 128 -8.18 -1.55 10.83
CA LEU A 128 -8.87 -1.48 9.54
C LEU A 128 -10.35 -1.87 9.64
N ALA A 129 -10.88 -2.09 10.84
CA ALA A 129 -12.29 -2.44 11.03
C ALA A 129 -13.23 -1.39 10.41
N GLY A 130 -14.22 -1.86 9.66
CA GLY A 130 -15.17 -1.01 8.93
C GLY A 130 -14.75 -0.65 7.50
N LEU A 131 -13.55 -1.04 7.06
CA LEU A 131 -13.14 -1.02 5.66
C LEU A 131 -13.41 -2.38 4.98
N ASP A 132 -13.56 -2.37 3.66
CA ASP A 132 -13.69 -3.61 2.87
C ASP A 132 -12.27 -4.17 2.62
N VAL A 133 -11.82 -5.10 3.47
CA VAL A 133 -10.46 -5.66 3.44
C VAL A 133 -10.51 -7.17 3.33
N THR A 134 -9.74 -7.72 2.40
CA THR A 134 -9.49 -9.17 2.28
C THR A 134 -8.04 -9.45 2.64
N TYR A 135 -7.82 -10.42 3.54
CA TYR A 135 -6.49 -10.83 3.97
C TYR A 135 -6.09 -12.14 3.27
N GLN A 136 -5.00 -12.11 2.53
CA GLN A 136 -4.38 -13.25 1.83
C GLN A 136 -2.98 -13.48 2.38
N LEU A 137 -2.90 -13.78 3.68
CA LEU A 137 -1.64 -13.99 4.40
C LEU A 137 -1.34 -15.48 4.49
N SER A 138 -0.10 -15.86 4.18
CA SER A 138 0.37 -17.26 4.13
C SER A 138 1.39 -17.58 5.22
N VAL A 139 2.05 -16.56 5.76
CA VAL A 139 3.08 -16.71 6.81
C VAL A 139 2.42 -16.75 8.18
N SER A 140 3.02 -17.51 9.12
CA SER A 140 2.65 -17.46 10.54
C SER A 140 3.31 -16.26 11.19
N TYR A 141 2.51 -15.44 11.85
CA TYR A 141 2.95 -14.27 12.59
C TYR A 141 2.91 -14.53 14.09
N TYR A 142 4.00 -14.25 14.76
CA TYR A 142 4.06 -14.40 16.21
C TYR A 142 3.44 -13.19 16.91
N PRO A 143 2.69 -13.39 18.01
CA PRO A 143 2.22 -12.30 18.83
C PRO A 143 3.41 -11.50 19.38
N ARG A 144 3.36 -10.18 19.22
CA ARG A 144 4.31 -9.26 19.88
C ARG A 144 3.85 -9.06 21.31
N ASP A 145 4.78 -9.06 22.24
CA ASP A 145 4.49 -8.81 23.64
C ASP A 145 3.86 -7.42 23.82
N TYR A 146 4.41 -6.45 23.10
CA TYR A 146 4.04 -5.05 23.22
C TYR A 146 4.18 -4.31 21.88
N CYS A 147 3.12 -3.68 21.41
CA CYS A 147 3.15 -2.84 20.20
C CYS A 147 2.45 -1.51 20.45
N VAL A 148 3.16 -0.42 20.24
CA VAL A 148 2.69 0.94 20.56
C VAL A 148 2.38 1.72 19.28
N GLN A 149 1.19 2.30 19.23
CA GLN A 149 0.88 3.43 18.38
C GLN A 149 1.09 4.70 19.22
N TYR A 150 1.97 5.61 18.80
CA TYR A 150 2.27 6.81 19.58
C TYR A 150 2.27 8.07 18.72
N ARG A 151 1.26 8.94 18.91
CA ARG A 151 1.10 10.24 18.23
C ARG A 151 1.24 10.16 16.70
N GLU A 152 0.84 9.05 16.12
CA GLU A 152 0.82 8.79 14.68
C GLU A 152 -0.60 8.55 14.19
N SER A 153 -0.83 8.71 12.89
CA SER A 153 -2.12 8.40 12.31
C SER A 153 -2.39 6.89 12.31
N ASP A 154 -3.67 6.48 12.29
CA ASP A 154 -4.02 5.07 12.12
C ASP A 154 -3.43 4.52 10.80
N PHE A 155 -3.33 5.36 9.76
CA PHE A 155 -2.72 5.01 8.48
C PHE A 155 -1.21 4.78 8.58
N ASP A 156 -0.46 5.71 9.18
CA ASP A 156 0.99 5.55 9.35
C ASP A 156 1.31 4.33 10.22
N PHE A 157 0.54 4.11 11.29
CA PHE A 157 0.69 2.95 12.15
C PHE A 157 0.55 1.63 11.39
N VAL A 158 -0.54 1.43 10.64
CA VAL A 158 -0.73 0.18 9.88
C VAL A 158 0.28 0.05 8.75
N SER A 159 0.67 1.15 8.10
CA SER A 159 1.65 1.16 7.03
C SER A 159 3.02 0.67 7.50
N ARG A 160 3.56 1.26 8.60
CA ARG A 160 4.86 0.81 9.12
C ARG A 160 4.84 -0.64 9.61
N LEU A 161 3.72 -1.09 10.23
CA LEU A 161 3.60 -2.49 10.67
C LEU A 161 3.57 -3.45 9.47
N MET A 162 2.90 -3.09 8.39
CA MET A 162 2.92 -3.88 7.16
C MET A 162 4.31 -3.89 6.52
N GLU A 163 4.98 -2.73 6.45
CA GLU A 163 6.34 -2.59 5.93
C GLU A 163 7.34 -3.43 6.73
N GLU A 164 7.27 -3.41 8.07
CA GLU A 164 8.12 -4.22 8.97
C GLU A 164 7.97 -5.72 8.71
N GLU A 165 6.77 -6.18 8.43
CA GLU A 165 6.44 -7.61 8.25
C GLU A 165 6.50 -8.07 6.79
N GLY A 166 6.87 -7.17 5.86
CA GLY A 166 6.87 -7.47 4.43
C GLY A 166 5.49 -7.70 3.84
N ILE A 167 4.44 -7.23 4.52
CA ILE A 167 3.05 -7.25 4.08
C ILE A 167 2.84 -6.04 3.17
N TYR A 168 2.11 -6.23 2.08
CA TYR A 168 1.72 -5.13 1.19
C TYR A 168 0.24 -5.21 0.85
N TYR A 169 -0.29 -4.12 0.29
CA TYR A 169 -1.68 -4.07 -0.11
C TYR A 169 -1.86 -3.47 -1.50
N LEU A 170 -2.99 -3.78 -2.11
CA LEU A 170 -3.46 -3.22 -3.37
C LEU A 170 -4.96 -3.01 -3.31
N PHE A 171 -5.51 -2.29 -4.29
CA PHE A 171 -6.95 -2.07 -4.39
C PHE A 171 -7.50 -2.73 -5.65
N GLU A 172 -8.63 -3.42 -5.48
CA GLU A 172 -9.46 -3.89 -6.59
C GLU A 172 -10.73 -3.06 -6.64
N HIS A 173 -11.11 -2.63 -7.84
CA HIS A 173 -12.26 -1.76 -8.04
C HIS A 173 -13.39 -2.49 -8.78
N SER A 174 -14.61 -2.22 -8.36
CA SER A 174 -15.85 -2.65 -9.03
C SER A 174 -16.78 -1.46 -9.26
N GLN A 175 -17.90 -1.69 -9.91
CA GLN A 175 -18.88 -0.62 -10.17
C GLN A 175 -19.38 0.08 -8.91
N SER A 176 -19.42 -0.59 -7.75
CA SER A 176 -20.03 -0.06 -6.53
C SER A 176 -19.07 0.11 -5.37
N LYS A 177 -17.86 -0.45 -5.44
CA LYS A 177 -16.92 -0.44 -4.32
C LYS A 177 -15.48 -0.63 -4.78
N HIS A 178 -14.55 -0.25 -3.88
CA HIS A 178 -13.17 -0.69 -3.91
C HIS A 178 -12.88 -1.57 -2.70
N GLN A 179 -12.06 -2.59 -2.90
CA GLN A 179 -11.66 -3.53 -1.88
C GLN A 179 -10.15 -3.49 -1.71
N MET A 180 -9.68 -3.45 -0.46
CA MET A 180 -8.28 -3.54 -0.13
C MET A 180 -7.90 -5.01 0.01
N ILE A 181 -6.91 -5.47 -0.75
CA ILE A 181 -6.32 -6.81 -0.63
C ILE A 181 -5.00 -6.67 0.11
N VAL A 182 -4.88 -7.31 1.27
CA VAL A 182 -3.66 -7.34 2.09
C VAL A 182 -3.00 -8.70 1.93
N THR A 183 -1.74 -8.74 1.51
CA THR A 183 -1.02 -9.98 1.20
C THR A 183 0.45 -9.92 1.62
N ASP A 184 1.06 -11.08 1.82
CA ASP A 184 2.48 -11.26 2.17
C ASP A 184 3.25 -12.08 1.12
N GLN A 185 2.63 -12.39 -0.02
CA GLN A 185 3.12 -13.34 -1.01
C GLN A 185 4.00 -12.66 -2.08
N PRO A 186 5.35 -12.70 -1.98
CA PRO A 186 6.24 -11.88 -2.80
C PRO A 186 6.34 -12.30 -4.27
N LYS A 187 5.83 -13.47 -4.64
CA LYS A 187 5.94 -14.07 -5.99
C LYS A 187 4.61 -14.54 -6.57
N LEU A 188 3.54 -14.56 -5.77
CA LEU A 188 2.24 -15.05 -6.22
C LEU A 188 1.33 -13.87 -6.59
N HIS A 189 1.37 -13.49 -7.85
CA HIS A 189 0.58 -12.38 -8.39
C HIS A 189 -0.42 -12.90 -9.41
N PRO A 190 -1.71 -12.52 -9.33
CA PRO A 190 -2.70 -12.86 -10.34
C PRO A 190 -2.37 -12.15 -11.67
N PRO A 191 -2.78 -12.71 -12.82
CA PRO A 191 -2.67 -11.99 -14.09
C PRO A 191 -3.61 -10.76 -14.10
N VAL A 192 -3.27 -9.74 -14.89
CA VAL A 192 -4.19 -8.63 -15.15
C VAL A 192 -5.49 -9.16 -15.76
N PRO A 193 -6.64 -8.56 -15.43
CA PRO A 193 -7.93 -8.99 -15.96
C PRO A 193 -7.98 -8.93 -17.49
N GLY A 194 -8.67 -9.87 -18.12
CA GLY A 194 -8.82 -9.92 -19.57
C GLY A 194 -7.54 -10.32 -20.29
N GLN A 195 -7.01 -9.47 -21.15
CA GLN A 195 -5.80 -9.75 -21.92
C GLN A 195 -4.55 -9.50 -21.09
N SER A 196 -3.82 -10.56 -20.73
CA SER A 196 -2.57 -10.49 -19.94
C SER A 196 -1.30 -10.59 -20.82
N ASP A 197 -1.40 -11.06 -22.05
CA ASP A 197 -0.31 -11.06 -23.04
C ASP A 197 -0.36 -9.76 -23.83
N ILE A 198 0.62 -8.87 -23.63
CA ILE A 198 0.65 -7.52 -24.19
C ILE A 198 1.77 -7.41 -25.21
N ILE A 199 1.46 -6.90 -26.39
CA ILE A 199 2.43 -6.74 -27.46
C ILE A 199 3.16 -5.42 -27.29
N TYR A 200 4.50 -5.46 -27.42
CA TYR A 200 5.32 -4.28 -27.57
C TYR A 200 5.39 -3.85 -29.03
N GLU A 201 5.08 -2.60 -29.31
CA GLU A 201 5.20 -2.01 -30.65
C GLU A 201 5.60 -0.53 -30.55
N ARG A 202 6.80 -0.20 -30.98
CA ARG A 202 7.41 1.14 -30.84
C ARG A 202 6.75 2.20 -31.72
N VAL A 203 6.15 1.82 -32.83
CA VAL A 203 5.48 2.75 -33.75
C VAL A 203 4.07 2.97 -33.24
N LEU A 204 3.72 4.22 -32.91
CA LEU A 204 2.34 4.60 -32.62
C LEU A 204 1.54 4.41 -33.93
N PRO A 205 0.67 3.40 -34.00
CA PRO A 205 -0.23 3.28 -35.12
C PRO A 205 -1.31 4.35 -34.99
N GLY A 206 -1.98 4.70 -36.08
CA GLY A 206 -3.27 5.34 -36.03
C GLY A 206 -4.27 4.55 -35.16
N GLU A 207 -5.50 5.02 -35.01
CA GLU A 207 -6.55 4.36 -34.23
C GLU A 207 -6.56 2.84 -34.48
N ARG A 208 -6.19 2.08 -33.46
CA ARG A 208 -6.25 0.63 -33.43
C ARG A 208 -7.05 0.18 -32.22
N ASP A 209 -7.83 -0.86 -32.44
CA ASP A 209 -8.72 -1.46 -31.43
C ASP A 209 -7.99 -2.45 -30.50
N ASP A 210 -6.66 -2.40 -30.36
CA ASP A 210 -5.89 -3.33 -29.54
C ASP A 210 -4.99 -2.65 -28.50
N THR A 211 -4.74 -3.34 -27.39
CA THR A 211 -3.90 -2.87 -26.31
C THR A 211 -2.41 -3.14 -26.58
N ARG A 212 -1.56 -2.11 -26.37
CA ARG A 212 -0.12 -2.18 -26.66
C ARG A 212 0.70 -1.37 -25.67
N ILE A 213 1.97 -1.77 -25.57
CA ILE A 213 3.04 -1.00 -24.93
C ILE A 213 3.91 -0.44 -26.05
N TRP A 214 4.19 0.86 -26.06
CA TRP A 214 5.03 1.53 -27.06
C TRP A 214 6.32 2.14 -26.51
N ALA A 215 6.43 2.29 -25.19
CA ALA A 215 7.63 2.73 -24.51
C ALA A 215 8.04 1.72 -23.45
N TRP A 216 9.33 1.46 -23.36
CA TRP A 216 9.92 0.52 -22.43
C TRP A 216 11.34 0.95 -22.11
N GLU A 217 11.61 1.23 -20.83
CA GLU A 217 12.91 1.58 -20.32
C GLU A 217 13.23 0.71 -19.11
N LYS A 218 14.36 0.09 -19.12
CA LYS A 218 14.86 -0.79 -18.09
C LYS A 218 16.02 -0.14 -17.37
N THR A 219 15.90 0.04 -16.07
CA THR A 219 16.93 0.60 -15.21
C THR A 219 17.40 -0.43 -14.22
N GLN A 220 18.71 -0.60 -14.11
CA GLN A 220 19.35 -1.37 -13.04
C GLN A 220 20.20 -0.44 -12.18
N GLU A 221 19.98 -0.48 -10.87
CA GLU A 221 20.70 0.31 -9.89
C GLU A 221 21.61 -0.58 -9.03
N MET A 222 22.81 -0.12 -8.75
CA MET A 222 23.71 -0.80 -7.81
C MET A 222 23.21 -0.53 -6.39
N ARG A 223 22.87 -1.59 -5.66
CA ARG A 223 22.36 -1.55 -4.29
C ARG A 223 23.33 -2.25 -3.35
N SER A 224 23.14 -2.07 -2.04
CA SER A 224 23.91 -2.78 -1.03
C SER A 224 23.74 -4.29 -1.18
N GLY A 225 24.84 -5.02 -1.10
CA GLY A 225 24.86 -6.47 -1.31
C GLY A 225 24.68 -7.27 -0.05
N GLU A 226 24.64 -6.62 1.11
CA GLU A 226 24.57 -7.26 2.42
C GLU A 226 23.74 -6.43 3.39
N TYR A 227 22.89 -7.11 4.16
CA TYR A 227 22.10 -6.51 5.23
C TYR A 227 22.39 -7.24 6.54
N THR A 228 22.78 -6.50 7.57
CA THR A 228 23.09 -7.04 8.91
C THR A 228 22.22 -6.35 9.95
N LEU A 229 21.51 -7.15 10.72
CA LEU A 229 20.76 -6.70 11.88
C LEU A 229 21.41 -7.25 13.16
N TRP A 230 21.65 -6.40 14.14
CA TRP A 230 22.08 -6.84 15.44
C TRP A 230 21.13 -6.32 16.51
N ASP A 231 20.80 -7.19 17.46
CA ASP A 231 19.92 -6.82 18.57
C ASP A 231 20.46 -7.37 19.90
N HIS A 232 19.93 -6.87 21.01
CA HIS A 232 20.26 -7.30 22.35
C HIS A 232 19.02 -7.65 23.16
N CYS A 233 19.00 -8.85 23.72
CA CYS A 233 17.98 -9.27 24.67
C CYS A 233 18.60 -9.43 26.05
N PHE A 234 18.16 -8.67 27.05
CA PHE A 234 18.69 -8.73 28.42
C PHE A 234 18.42 -10.07 29.10
N GLU A 235 17.41 -10.81 28.66
CA GLU A 235 17.07 -12.15 29.16
C GLU A 235 17.99 -13.23 28.58
N LEU A 236 18.67 -12.92 27.46
CA LEU A 236 19.62 -13.79 26.76
C LEU A 236 21.01 -13.16 26.65
N PRO A 237 21.64 -12.72 27.78
CA PRO A 237 22.84 -11.89 27.74
C PRO A 237 24.06 -12.59 27.12
N GLY A 238 24.07 -13.90 27.11
CA GLY A 238 25.15 -14.72 26.51
C GLY A 238 24.98 -15.04 25.04
N ASN A 239 23.87 -14.63 24.42
CA ASN A 239 23.57 -14.97 23.02
C ASN A 239 23.92 -13.81 22.10
N HIS A 240 24.62 -14.13 21.00
CA HIS A 240 24.88 -13.17 19.94
C HIS A 240 23.69 -13.15 18.98
N LEU A 241 22.96 -12.03 18.93
CA LEU A 241 21.75 -11.89 18.16
C LEU A 241 21.98 -11.12 16.84
N GLU A 242 23.04 -11.45 16.13
CA GLU A 242 23.32 -10.93 14.78
C GLU A 242 22.68 -11.82 13.73
N GLY A 243 21.98 -11.20 12.79
CA GLY A 243 21.45 -11.82 11.58
C GLY A 243 22.02 -11.13 10.37
N LYS A 244 22.39 -11.90 9.33
CA LYS A 244 23.01 -11.42 8.12
C LYS A 244 22.40 -12.08 6.89
N GLN A 245 22.11 -11.30 5.86
CA GLN A 245 21.60 -11.77 4.59
C GLN A 245 22.27 -11.08 3.42
N GLU A 246 22.71 -11.87 2.45
CA GLU A 246 23.28 -11.37 1.21
C GLU A 246 22.21 -11.24 0.11
N THR A 247 22.47 -10.35 -0.84
CA THR A 247 21.63 -10.18 -2.04
C THR A 247 21.70 -11.42 -2.95
N LEU A 248 20.68 -11.62 -3.77
CA LEU A 248 20.70 -12.63 -4.83
C LEU A 248 21.85 -12.39 -5.81
N ASP A 249 22.41 -13.44 -6.37
CA ASP A 249 23.48 -13.31 -7.37
C ASP A 249 22.97 -12.64 -8.65
N SER A 250 21.79 -13.05 -9.12
CA SER A 250 21.20 -12.55 -10.36
C SER A 250 19.71 -12.85 -10.47
N VAL A 251 19.05 -12.13 -11.36
CA VAL A 251 17.64 -12.31 -11.73
C VAL A 251 17.53 -12.45 -13.24
N SER A 252 16.83 -13.49 -13.70
CA SER A 252 16.53 -13.66 -15.12
C SER A 252 15.39 -12.75 -15.54
N MET A 253 15.51 -12.11 -16.70
CA MET A 253 14.49 -11.27 -17.31
C MET A 253 14.65 -11.28 -18.83
N GLY A 254 13.66 -11.80 -19.53
CA GLY A 254 13.71 -11.98 -20.97
C GLY A 254 14.90 -12.87 -21.42
N LYS A 255 15.72 -12.34 -22.31
CA LYS A 255 16.93 -13.03 -22.80
C LYS A 255 18.17 -12.76 -21.95
N ALA A 256 18.07 -11.87 -20.96
CA ALA A 256 19.20 -11.43 -20.14
C ALA A 256 19.13 -12.00 -18.72
N ASN A 257 20.30 -12.26 -18.15
CA ASN A 257 20.46 -12.54 -16.74
C ASN A 257 21.13 -11.32 -16.07
N HIS A 258 20.37 -10.59 -15.27
CA HIS A 258 20.81 -9.38 -14.58
C HIS A 258 21.53 -9.77 -13.29
N LYS A 259 22.83 -9.56 -13.22
CA LYS A 259 23.59 -9.76 -11.99
C LYS A 259 23.21 -8.68 -10.98
N LEU A 260 22.89 -9.07 -9.75
CA LEU A 260 22.65 -8.15 -8.63
C LEU A 260 23.93 -7.91 -7.82
N LYS A 261 24.82 -8.90 -7.76
CA LYS A 261 26.18 -8.74 -7.21
C LYS A 261 27.09 -8.12 -8.29
N VAL A 262 27.21 -6.78 -8.24
CA VAL A 262 27.93 -5.98 -9.23
C VAL A 262 28.79 -4.90 -8.56
N GLY A 263 29.91 -4.53 -9.19
CA GLY A 263 30.73 -3.41 -8.73
C GLY A 263 31.37 -3.58 -7.36
N GLY A 264 31.40 -4.79 -6.81
CA GLY A 264 31.90 -5.03 -5.47
C GLY A 264 30.92 -4.66 -4.35
N ASN A 265 29.63 -4.62 -4.67
CA ASN A 265 28.57 -4.28 -3.73
C ASN A 265 28.37 -5.34 -2.61
N ASP A 266 28.95 -6.52 -2.77
CA ASP A 266 29.09 -7.53 -1.72
C ASP A 266 29.82 -7.00 -0.46
N LYS A 267 30.58 -5.89 -0.61
CA LYS A 267 31.25 -5.17 0.48
C LYS A 267 30.47 -3.97 0.99
N LEU A 268 29.33 -3.66 0.40
CA LEU A 268 28.46 -2.58 0.83
C LEU A 268 27.41 -3.17 1.76
N GLU A 269 27.66 -3.03 3.04
CA GLU A 269 26.79 -3.50 4.12
C GLU A 269 25.86 -2.39 4.60
N ILE A 270 24.57 -2.72 4.79
CA ILE A 270 23.65 -1.95 5.63
C ILE A 270 23.62 -2.61 7.01
N TYR A 271 24.14 -1.91 8.02
CA TYR A 271 24.14 -2.38 9.40
C TYR A 271 23.20 -1.57 10.26
N GLU A 272 22.27 -2.24 10.95
CA GLU A 272 21.33 -1.61 11.87
C GLU A 272 21.40 -2.20 13.28
N TYR A 273 21.42 -1.29 14.27
CA TYR A 273 21.30 -1.58 15.69
C TYR A 273 20.49 -0.47 16.39
N PRO A 274 19.44 -0.82 17.16
CA PRO A 274 18.87 -2.16 17.34
C PRO A 274 18.12 -2.66 16.10
N GLY A 275 18.14 -3.97 15.88
CA GLY A 275 17.42 -4.62 14.77
C GLY A 275 15.91 -4.72 14.97
N GLY A 276 15.43 -4.41 16.19
CA GLY A 276 14.00 -4.33 16.52
C GLY A 276 13.25 -5.67 16.62
N PHE A 277 13.92 -6.80 16.41
CA PHE A 277 13.28 -8.13 16.47
C PHE A 277 13.29 -8.72 17.88
N ALA A 278 14.34 -8.51 18.68
CA ALA A 278 14.45 -9.07 20.03
C ALA A 278 13.45 -8.46 21.01
N GLN A 279 13.07 -7.19 20.80
CA GLN A 279 12.15 -6.45 21.67
C GLN A 279 10.67 -6.84 21.44
N ARG A 280 10.40 -7.66 20.45
CA ARG A 280 9.02 -8.13 20.15
C ARG A 280 8.55 -9.19 21.11
N PHE A 281 9.48 -9.84 21.86
CA PHE A 281 9.24 -10.98 22.71
C PHE A 281 9.73 -10.72 24.13
N ASP A 282 8.95 -11.20 25.10
CA ASP A 282 9.29 -11.18 26.52
C ASP A 282 9.18 -12.60 27.09
N GLY A 283 10.20 -13.03 27.82
CA GLY A 283 10.20 -14.32 28.49
C GLY A 283 9.38 -14.36 29.78
N ILE A 284 8.65 -13.28 30.09
CA ILE A 284 7.81 -13.14 31.28
C ILE A 284 6.38 -12.81 30.86
N ASP A 285 5.40 -13.51 31.45
CA ASP A 285 3.98 -13.23 31.22
C ASP A 285 3.49 -12.01 32.04
N ASP A 286 2.24 -11.63 31.84
CA ASP A 286 1.59 -10.51 32.50
C ASP A 286 1.50 -10.64 34.02
N ARG A 287 1.65 -11.87 34.56
CA ARG A 287 1.63 -12.18 35.99
C ARG A 287 3.00 -12.40 36.59
N GLY A 288 4.09 -12.14 35.82
CA GLY A 288 5.46 -12.34 36.23
C GLY A 288 5.96 -13.79 36.12
N GLY A 289 5.19 -14.70 35.49
CA GLY A 289 5.56 -16.08 35.26
C GLY A 289 6.48 -16.26 34.04
N PRO A 290 7.32 -17.33 34.00
CA PRO A 290 8.25 -17.53 32.90
C PRO A 290 7.56 -18.05 31.62
N ARG A 291 7.93 -17.47 30.46
CA ARG A 291 7.57 -17.88 29.10
C ARG A 291 8.81 -18.17 28.23
N PRO A 292 9.62 -19.17 28.55
CA PRO A 292 10.88 -19.40 27.84
C PRO A 292 10.72 -19.76 26.37
N LYS A 293 9.53 -20.22 25.93
CA LYS A 293 9.24 -20.50 24.52
C LYS A 293 9.25 -19.25 23.68
N ASP A 294 8.77 -18.14 24.21
CA ASP A 294 8.67 -16.87 23.47
C ASP A 294 10.05 -16.33 23.16
N LEU A 295 11.04 -16.49 24.06
CA LEU A 295 12.43 -16.14 23.78
C LEU A 295 13.06 -16.94 22.64
N SER A 296 12.62 -18.18 22.41
CA SER A 296 13.13 -19.00 21.31
C SER A 296 12.68 -18.49 19.92
N GLU A 297 11.58 -17.73 19.88
CA GLU A 297 11.08 -17.15 18.63
C GLU A 297 11.95 -15.99 18.15
N ILE A 298 12.74 -15.34 19.03
CA ILE A 298 13.68 -14.28 18.67
C ILE A 298 14.64 -14.73 17.54
N PHE A 299 15.11 -15.98 17.59
CA PHE A 299 16.07 -16.49 16.58
C PHE A 299 15.42 -16.67 15.21
N LYS A 300 14.18 -17.13 15.16
CA LYS A 300 13.43 -17.29 13.91
C LYS A 300 13.02 -15.93 13.33
N ASP A 301 12.58 -15.03 14.20
CA ASP A 301 12.17 -13.69 13.79
C ASP A 301 13.36 -12.86 13.30
N ARG A 302 14.56 -13.05 13.89
CA ARG A 302 15.82 -12.50 13.39
C ARG A 302 16.08 -12.89 11.95
N GLU A 303 16.06 -14.19 11.65
CA GLU A 303 16.32 -14.72 10.30
C GLU A 303 15.30 -14.18 9.30
N ARG A 304 14.02 -14.22 9.66
CA ARG A 304 12.95 -13.68 8.84
C ARG A 304 13.09 -12.17 8.61
N THR A 305 13.41 -11.41 9.65
CA THR A 305 13.49 -9.95 9.55
C THR A 305 14.65 -9.53 8.66
N VAL A 306 15.84 -10.13 8.80
CA VAL A 306 16.98 -9.78 7.95
C VAL A 306 16.76 -10.21 6.48
N GLU A 307 16.10 -11.34 6.24
CA GLU A 307 15.70 -11.75 4.89
C GLU A 307 14.73 -10.73 4.25
N LEU A 308 13.71 -10.31 4.98
CA LEU A 308 12.77 -9.28 4.52
C LEU A 308 13.47 -7.95 4.19
N ARG A 309 14.38 -7.49 5.05
CA ARG A 309 15.16 -6.27 4.79
C ARG A 309 15.99 -6.37 3.53
N MET A 310 16.63 -7.52 3.30
CA MET A 310 17.40 -7.75 2.07
C MET A 310 16.49 -7.83 0.83
N GLU A 311 15.33 -8.49 0.93
CA GLU A 311 14.35 -8.52 -0.17
C GLU A 311 13.81 -7.12 -0.51
N GLN A 312 13.58 -6.25 0.50
CA GLN A 312 13.19 -4.86 0.31
C GLN A 312 14.27 -4.07 -0.46
N GLU A 313 15.53 -4.24 -0.12
CA GLU A 313 16.66 -3.61 -0.81
C GLU A 313 16.80 -4.13 -2.24
N GLN A 314 16.67 -5.43 -2.45
CA GLN A 314 16.74 -6.07 -3.78
C GLN A 314 15.62 -5.62 -4.71
N ALA A 315 14.41 -5.43 -4.20
CA ALA A 315 13.24 -5.04 -5.00
C ALA A 315 13.47 -3.73 -5.77
N MET A 316 14.40 -2.89 -5.31
CA MET A 316 14.77 -1.63 -5.97
C MET A 316 15.89 -1.76 -7.01
N SER A 317 16.52 -2.93 -7.11
CA SER A 317 17.69 -3.09 -8.00
C SER A 317 17.33 -3.07 -9.49
N LEU A 318 16.10 -3.43 -9.83
CA LEU A 318 15.58 -3.43 -11.20
C LEU A 318 14.23 -2.73 -11.22
N ASP A 319 14.15 -1.64 -11.96
CA ASP A 319 12.92 -0.89 -12.21
C ASP A 319 12.71 -0.74 -13.72
N ILE A 320 11.49 -0.95 -14.14
CA ILE A 320 11.10 -0.82 -15.54
C ILE A 320 9.97 0.19 -15.61
N SER A 321 10.15 1.20 -16.46
CA SER A 321 9.10 2.15 -16.80
C SER A 321 8.62 1.91 -18.23
N GLY A 322 7.31 2.05 -18.44
CA GLY A 322 6.71 1.89 -19.75
C GLY A 322 5.50 2.80 -19.94
N ALA A 323 5.05 2.87 -21.19
CA ALA A 323 3.82 3.56 -21.55
C ALA A 323 3.03 2.75 -22.59
N GLY A 324 1.71 2.84 -22.50
CA GLY A 324 0.79 2.09 -23.35
C GLY A 324 -0.65 2.60 -23.24
N ASN A 325 -1.55 1.87 -23.88
CA ASN A 325 -3.01 2.07 -23.77
C ASN A 325 -3.71 0.92 -23.04
N CYS A 326 -2.99 0.22 -22.16
CA CYS A 326 -3.47 -0.98 -21.48
C CYS A 326 -4.40 -0.61 -20.31
N GLY A 327 -5.64 -0.26 -20.57
CA GLY A 327 -6.61 0.18 -19.55
C GLY A 327 -6.93 -0.87 -18.48
N GLN A 328 -6.62 -2.14 -18.71
CA GLN A 328 -6.75 -3.24 -17.75
C GLN A 328 -5.59 -3.34 -16.74
N PHE A 329 -4.53 -2.54 -16.88
CA PHE A 329 -3.40 -2.59 -15.96
C PHE A 329 -3.81 -2.23 -14.54
N LEU A 330 -3.36 -3.06 -13.58
CA LEU A 330 -3.70 -2.97 -12.17
C LEU A 330 -2.46 -3.32 -11.34
N PRO A 331 -2.00 -2.45 -10.44
CA PRO A 331 -0.88 -2.76 -9.54
C PRO A 331 -1.11 -4.04 -8.73
N GLY A 332 -0.04 -4.79 -8.49
CA GLY A 332 -0.12 -6.09 -7.82
C GLY A 332 -0.47 -7.26 -8.74
N HIS A 333 -0.74 -6.99 -10.01
CA HIS A 333 -1.02 -8.00 -11.03
C HIS A 333 0.13 -8.13 -12.03
N LYS A 334 0.25 -9.30 -12.63
CA LYS A 334 1.26 -9.58 -13.63
C LYS A 334 0.71 -9.55 -15.04
N PHE A 335 1.57 -9.19 -15.98
CA PHE A 335 1.34 -9.32 -17.42
C PHE A 335 2.54 -9.98 -18.09
N THR A 336 2.35 -10.49 -19.30
CA THR A 336 3.42 -11.04 -20.14
C THR A 336 3.70 -10.08 -21.28
N LEU A 337 4.93 -9.60 -21.38
CA LEU A 337 5.39 -8.81 -22.53
C LEU A 337 5.73 -9.72 -23.68
N LYS A 338 5.31 -9.35 -24.87
CA LYS A 338 5.55 -10.09 -26.14
C LYS A 338 6.08 -9.16 -27.21
N SER A 339 6.89 -9.73 -28.09
CA SER A 339 7.43 -9.05 -29.30
C SER A 339 8.44 -7.93 -29.00
N HIS A 340 9.00 -7.89 -27.82
CA HIS A 340 10.13 -7.03 -27.52
C HIS A 340 11.45 -7.74 -27.92
N PHE A 341 12.45 -7.01 -28.37
CA PHE A 341 13.68 -7.60 -28.92
C PHE A 341 14.50 -8.41 -27.86
N ASP A 342 14.39 -8.08 -26.55
CA ASP A 342 15.17 -8.74 -25.49
C ASP A 342 14.41 -8.95 -24.16
N ALA A 343 13.21 -8.35 -23.98
CA ALA A 343 12.53 -8.28 -22.70
C ALA A 343 11.23 -9.10 -22.60
N ASP A 344 10.96 -10.02 -23.53
CA ASP A 344 9.78 -10.89 -23.48
C ASP A 344 9.80 -11.76 -22.22
N ASP A 345 8.94 -11.44 -21.23
CA ASP A 345 8.85 -12.15 -19.95
C ASP A 345 7.58 -11.73 -19.16
N GLN A 346 7.44 -12.22 -17.93
CA GLN A 346 6.38 -11.84 -16.99
C GLN A 346 6.84 -10.73 -16.05
N TYR A 347 6.00 -9.71 -15.90
CA TYR A 347 6.27 -8.54 -15.08
C TYR A 347 5.14 -8.28 -14.09
N LEU A 348 5.51 -7.90 -12.87
CA LEU A 348 4.59 -7.41 -11.84
C LEU A 348 4.44 -5.90 -11.97
N LEU A 349 3.24 -5.41 -12.15
CA LEU A 349 2.92 -3.99 -12.10
C LEU A 349 3.02 -3.48 -10.66
N THR A 350 3.89 -2.51 -10.42
CA THR A 350 4.07 -1.87 -9.12
C THR A 350 3.32 -0.54 -9.02
N ARG A 351 3.19 0.18 -10.14
CA ARG A 351 2.49 1.47 -10.25
C ARG A 351 1.89 1.65 -11.64
N VAL A 352 0.72 2.27 -11.70
CA VAL A 352 0.07 2.70 -12.94
C VAL A 352 -0.43 4.13 -12.78
N GLU A 353 -0.14 4.97 -13.78
CA GLU A 353 -0.64 6.33 -13.90
C GLU A 353 -1.56 6.39 -15.12
N HIS A 354 -2.76 6.89 -14.92
CA HIS A 354 -3.82 6.95 -15.93
C HIS A 354 -4.01 8.38 -16.42
N ASP A 355 -4.22 8.56 -17.72
CA ASP A 355 -4.73 9.79 -18.31
C ASP A 355 -5.77 9.43 -19.37
N ALA A 356 -6.98 9.89 -19.16
CA ALA A 356 -8.07 9.68 -20.08
C ALA A 356 -8.90 10.94 -20.23
N HIS A 357 -9.31 11.25 -21.45
CA HIS A 357 -10.20 12.36 -21.72
C HIS A 357 -11.21 12.01 -22.83
N CYS A 358 -12.32 12.70 -22.78
CA CYS A 358 -13.39 12.57 -23.75
C CYS A 358 -13.66 13.92 -24.39
N GLU A 359 -13.58 14.01 -25.72
CA GLU A 359 -13.89 15.24 -26.43
C GLU A 359 -15.38 15.55 -26.36
N PHE A 360 -15.67 16.80 -26.18
CA PHE A 360 -16.90 17.57 -26.16
C PHE A 360 -18.28 16.87 -26.04
N TYR A 361 -19.09 17.38 -25.10
CA TYR A 361 -20.53 17.13 -25.00
C TYR A 361 -21.30 18.11 -25.91
N ARG A 362 -21.24 17.96 -27.25
CA ARG A 362 -22.04 18.73 -28.18
C ARG A 362 -23.13 17.84 -28.78
N SER A 363 -24.34 18.36 -28.85
CA SER A 363 -25.45 17.70 -29.54
C SER A 363 -25.14 17.59 -31.04
N GLY A 364 -25.11 16.36 -31.57
CA GLY A 364 -24.86 16.09 -33.02
C GLY A 364 -23.42 15.73 -33.37
N ASP A 365 -22.48 15.71 -32.40
CA ASP A 365 -21.15 15.18 -32.66
C ASP A 365 -21.18 13.67 -32.97
N PRO A 366 -20.27 13.19 -33.85
CA PRO A 366 -20.05 11.74 -33.96
C PRO A 366 -19.61 11.19 -32.59
N LEU A 367 -19.83 9.90 -32.36
CA LEU A 367 -19.44 9.24 -31.10
C LEU A 367 -18.04 9.72 -30.69
N PRO A 368 -17.88 10.31 -29.49
CA PRO A 368 -16.63 10.93 -29.10
C PRO A 368 -15.53 9.88 -29.07
N THR A 369 -14.45 10.14 -29.78
CA THR A 369 -13.21 9.38 -29.64
C THR A 369 -12.65 9.70 -28.25
N GLY A 370 -12.68 8.72 -27.35
CA GLY A 370 -11.99 8.84 -26.06
C GLY A 370 -10.53 8.49 -26.27
N PHE A 371 -9.66 9.24 -25.63
CA PHE A 371 -8.25 8.94 -25.55
C PHE A 371 -7.94 8.38 -24.17
N TYR A 372 -7.23 7.25 -24.12
CA TYR A 372 -6.68 6.68 -22.92
C TYR A 372 -5.23 6.28 -23.13
N GLU A 373 -4.36 6.73 -22.25
CA GLU A 373 -3.00 6.24 -22.11
C GLU A 373 -2.66 5.98 -20.66
N ASN A 374 -1.66 5.13 -20.43
CA ASN A 374 -1.07 4.97 -19.12
C ASN A 374 0.46 4.96 -19.18
N ARG A 375 1.04 5.36 -18.05
CA ARG A 375 2.44 5.10 -17.73
C ARG A 375 2.46 4.12 -16.57
N PHE A 376 3.40 3.22 -16.59
CA PHE A 376 3.47 2.21 -15.54
C PHE A 376 4.91 1.95 -15.10
N ARG A 377 5.03 1.40 -13.90
CA ARG A 377 6.27 0.78 -13.42
C ARG A 377 6.02 -0.68 -13.14
N CYS A 378 7.02 -1.51 -13.40
CA CYS A 378 6.96 -2.93 -13.13
C CYS A 378 8.35 -3.49 -12.80
N ILE A 379 8.36 -4.67 -12.20
CA ILE A 379 9.57 -5.46 -11.93
C ILE A 379 9.41 -6.86 -12.53
N PRO A 380 10.50 -7.59 -12.83
CA PRO A 380 10.39 -8.99 -13.22
C PRO A 380 9.73 -9.83 -12.11
N VAL A 381 8.82 -10.74 -12.44
CA VAL A 381 8.17 -11.62 -11.44
C VAL A 381 9.20 -12.51 -10.71
N ALA A 382 10.35 -12.77 -11.33
CA ALA A 382 11.45 -13.51 -10.71
C ALA A 382 12.08 -12.78 -9.51
N LEU A 383 11.93 -11.44 -9.43
CA LEU A 383 12.38 -10.62 -8.30
C LEU A 383 11.27 -10.54 -7.25
N PRO A 384 11.49 -11.01 -6.01
CA PRO A 384 10.50 -10.91 -4.96
C PRO A 384 10.12 -9.44 -4.70
N TYR A 385 8.81 -9.16 -4.62
CA TYR A 385 8.34 -7.83 -4.23
C TYR A 385 8.17 -7.74 -2.72
N ARG A 386 8.75 -6.70 -2.12
CA ARG A 386 8.47 -6.29 -0.74
C ARG A 386 8.30 -4.77 -0.66
N PRO A 387 7.37 -4.28 0.17
CA PRO A 387 7.22 -2.86 0.39
C PRO A 387 8.45 -2.32 1.12
N GLN A 388 8.87 -1.12 0.76
CA GLN A 388 9.96 -0.42 1.44
C GLN A 388 9.52 0.06 2.82
N CYS A 389 10.43 0.08 3.81
CA CYS A 389 10.21 0.73 5.08
C CYS A 389 10.43 2.24 4.93
N VAL A 390 9.38 2.95 4.51
CA VAL A 390 9.41 4.40 4.29
C VAL A 390 8.62 5.18 5.35
N THR A 391 7.71 4.50 6.04
CA THR A 391 6.90 5.12 7.09
C THR A 391 7.74 5.32 8.35
N ARG A 392 7.78 6.56 8.81
CA ARG A 392 8.61 6.92 9.97
C ARG A 392 8.08 6.28 11.25
N GLU A 393 8.97 5.65 12.01
CA GLU A 393 8.66 5.18 13.35
C GLU A 393 8.50 6.35 14.33
N PRO A 394 7.54 6.26 15.28
CA PRO A 394 7.38 7.27 16.30
C PRO A 394 8.54 7.25 17.31
N VAL A 395 9.08 8.42 17.59
CA VAL A 395 10.15 8.61 18.57
C VAL A 395 9.60 9.34 19.79
N ILE A 396 9.80 8.77 20.97
CA ILE A 396 9.51 9.43 22.23
C ILE A 396 10.72 10.29 22.62
N ALA A 397 10.58 11.60 22.43
CA ALA A 397 11.62 12.55 22.82
C ALA A 397 11.45 12.95 24.29
N GLY A 398 12.44 12.61 25.12
CA GLY A 398 12.48 13.01 26.52
C GLY A 398 11.84 12.03 27.50
N ILE A 399 11.71 12.49 28.76
CA ILE A 399 11.21 11.70 29.89
C ILE A 399 9.68 11.77 29.92
N GLN A 400 9.05 10.64 30.24
CA GLN A 400 7.60 10.58 30.49
C GLN A 400 7.36 10.06 31.91
N THR A 401 6.24 10.48 32.49
CA THR A 401 5.74 9.93 33.74
C THR A 401 4.64 8.92 33.48
N ALA A 402 4.51 7.94 34.36
CA ALA A 402 3.48 6.90 34.28
C ALA A 402 3.01 6.53 35.69
N THR A 403 1.86 5.89 35.78
CA THR A 403 1.35 5.34 37.02
C THR A 403 1.79 3.87 37.12
N VAL A 404 2.43 3.49 38.25
CA VAL A 404 2.73 2.09 38.56
C VAL A 404 1.41 1.37 38.84
N VAL A 405 1.23 0.21 38.24
CA VAL A 405 -0.02 -0.58 38.34
C VAL A 405 0.30 -2.03 38.64
N GLY A 406 -0.71 -2.77 39.14
CA GLY A 406 -0.61 -4.19 39.47
C GLY A 406 -2.00 -4.79 39.72
N PRO A 407 -2.07 -6.09 40.03
CA PRO A 407 -3.30 -6.75 40.41
C PRO A 407 -3.95 -6.12 41.64
N ALA A 408 -5.26 -6.14 41.73
CA ALA A 408 -6.00 -5.59 42.84
C ALA A 408 -5.59 -6.26 44.18
N GLY A 409 -5.21 -5.44 45.16
CA GLY A 409 -4.80 -5.90 46.51
C GLY A 409 -3.31 -6.17 46.65
N GLU A 410 -2.50 -6.01 45.62
CA GLU A 410 -1.06 -6.11 45.70
C GLU A 410 -0.41 -4.70 45.79
N GLU A 411 0.34 -4.44 46.90
CA GLU A 411 1.05 -3.16 47.07
C GLU A 411 2.36 -3.13 46.29
N ILE A 412 2.97 -4.29 46.07
CA ILE A 412 4.22 -4.46 45.31
C ILE A 412 4.01 -5.57 44.29
N PHE A 413 4.09 -5.19 43.02
CA PHE A 413 3.98 -6.13 41.90
C PHE A 413 5.18 -5.97 40.99
N CYS A 414 6.11 -6.91 41.04
CA CYS A 414 7.29 -6.94 40.21
C CYS A 414 7.59 -8.37 39.71
N ASP A 415 8.25 -8.46 38.56
CA ASP A 415 8.73 -9.73 38.04
C ASP A 415 10.07 -10.17 38.67
N LYS A 416 10.59 -11.32 38.19
CA LYS A 416 11.88 -11.86 38.68
C LYS A 416 13.10 -10.97 38.39
N TYR A 417 12.96 -9.98 37.49
CA TYR A 417 14.00 -9.00 37.13
C TYR A 417 13.83 -7.67 37.85
N GLY A 418 12.84 -7.55 38.71
CA GLY A 418 12.54 -6.31 39.44
C GLY A 418 11.88 -5.25 38.56
N ARG A 419 11.31 -5.64 37.38
CA ARG A 419 10.53 -4.74 36.56
C ARG A 419 9.17 -4.47 37.21
N VAL A 420 8.63 -3.29 36.96
CA VAL A 420 7.27 -2.91 37.37
C VAL A 420 6.38 -2.70 36.18
N LYS A 421 5.08 -2.91 36.37
CA LYS A 421 4.09 -2.55 35.36
C LYS A 421 3.67 -1.10 35.50
N VAL A 422 3.53 -0.41 34.36
CA VAL A 422 3.12 0.99 34.33
C VAL A 422 2.05 1.22 33.28
N GLN A 423 1.18 2.18 33.56
CA GLN A 423 0.27 2.77 32.59
C GLN A 423 0.67 4.20 32.33
N PHE A 424 0.89 4.53 31.04
CA PHE A 424 1.19 5.89 30.63
C PHE A 424 -0.05 6.77 30.66
N HIS A 425 0.12 8.06 30.99
CA HIS A 425 -1.01 9.02 31.08
C HIS A 425 -1.72 9.26 29.74
N TRP A 426 -1.05 9.03 28.62
CA TRP A 426 -1.63 9.14 27.28
C TRP A 426 -2.43 7.90 26.84
N ASP A 427 -2.27 6.78 27.56
CA ASP A 427 -3.06 5.56 27.27
C ASP A 427 -4.48 5.71 27.80
N ARG A 428 -5.41 5.96 26.86
CA ARG A 428 -6.83 6.17 27.16
C ARG A 428 -7.61 4.84 27.29
N GLU A 429 -7.05 3.74 26.85
CA GLU A 429 -7.67 2.41 26.82
C GLU A 429 -7.27 1.58 28.06
N GLY A 430 -6.22 1.97 28.76
CA GLY A 430 -5.75 1.34 29.99
C GLY A 430 -6.73 1.49 31.15
N LYS A 431 -6.79 0.44 31.99
CA LYS A 431 -7.73 0.33 33.11
C LYS A 431 -7.10 0.50 34.48
N LEU A 432 -5.83 0.91 34.54
CA LEU A 432 -5.02 0.98 35.77
C LEU A 432 -4.90 -0.40 36.47
N ASP A 433 -4.87 -1.49 35.68
CA ASP A 433 -4.69 -2.84 36.16
C ASP A 433 -3.37 -3.44 35.64
N GLY A 434 -3.06 -4.66 36.08
CA GLY A 434 -1.88 -5.40 35.62
C GLY A 434 -1.97 -5.98 34.21
N ASP A 435 -3.15 -6.00 33.61
CA ASP A 435 -3.38 -6.76 32.36
C ASP A 435 -3.10 -5.92 31.10
N ASN A 436 -3.22 -4.58 31.20
CA ASN A 436 -3.07 -3.66 30.05
C ASN A 436 -1.86 -2.73 30.16
N SER A 437 -0.76 -3.17 30.76
CA SER A 437 0.44 -2.37 31.00
C SER A 437 1.68 -3.18 30.67
N CYS A 438 2.80 -2.49 30.39
CA CYS A 438 4.05 -3.16 30.07
C CYS A 438 5.01 -3.25 31.26
N TRP A 439 5.88 -4.25 31.24
CA TRP A 439 6.98 -4.37 32.15
C TRP A 439 8.10 -3.38 31.84
N LEU A 440 8.43 -2.51 32.78
CA LEU A 440 9.55 -1.56 32.67
C LEU A 440 10.60 -1.83 33.74
N ARG A 441 11.86 -1.77 33.36
CA ARG A 441 12.98 -1.84 34.28
C ARG A 441 13.06 -0.55 35.11
N VAL A 442 13.30 -0.71 36.39
CA VAL A 442 13.52 0.37 37.34
C VAL A 442 15.02 0.60 37.50
#